data_d040436fd0881efd912e44581eb27b93
#
_entry.id   d040436fd0881efd912e44581eb27b93
#
_cell.length_a   1.000
_cell.length_b   1.000
_cell.length_c   1.000
_cell.angle_alpha   90.00
_cell.angle_beta   90.00
_cell.angle_gamma   90.00
#
_symmetry.space_group_name_H-M   'P 1'
#
loop_
_entity.id
_entity.type
_entity.pdbx_description
1 polymer ?
#
loop_
_entity_poly.entity_id
_entity_poly.type
_entity_poly.pdbx_seq_one_letter_code
_entity_poly.pdbx_strand_id
1 'polypeptide(L)'
;MKRTTLSLFAGAAALAAVTGFAAVSAPGDTGAETVEPAARLPVERTSLLCPAPSASDLAETTYTSFTPVTEGAEEKGTATLTAAADGAGAEAGKGGEDAESGKDGEDAKDGEEGKDGKDGKDGEPVLRPGAPGTPVTGTASGADAPALTGTAEGSHAPGWTVQQTTEVAAGTGRGLLGLNCTAPDTEFWFPGASTASGRTDYVHLTNPDDSAAVVDIELYGKDGVLKSTVGEGVTVPPGGGESLLLSTLTDVEQTDVTVHVNVRSGRLGAAVQALDDKTGGDWLTAAADPAGELVVPGIPADATAVRLMLFTPGGSDADLKVRLASPSGAITPAGHETVHVKAGMTTGVDLGEVTRGEAGSLVLTPTSGSVPVVAAVRVVRGEGGEQESAFIPASDPVGARATAAENRAKGTTLSVTAPDRTAKVEVTASAGTEGGTTATKTFTIEGGTTQNVEVPVPAGLKGTYALTVETVSGGPVYAARTLTGEDEDVASFTVQPLPDDRGTVSVPKAEQNLSVLQQPPA
;
A
#
# COMPACT_ATOMS: atom_id res chain seq x y z
N MET A 1 43.78 -70.13 -33.04
CA MET A 1 43.70 -68.93 -32.22
C MET A 1 43.88 -67.63 -33.02
N LYS A 2 43.61 -67.54 -34.35
CA LYS A 2 43.80 -66.30 -35.15
C LYS A 2 42.48 -65.69 -35.72
N ARG A 3 41.32 -66.33 -35.50
CA ARG A 3 40.02 -65.79 -36.00
C ARG A 3 39.24 -65.00 -34.96
N THR A 4 39.43 -65.26 -33.72
CA THR A 4 38.76 -64.55 -32.60
C THR A 4 39.33 -63.19 -32.31
N THR A 5 40.63 -62.97 -32.53
CA THR A 5 41.26 -61.66 -32.37
C THR A 5 40.90 -60.65 -33.48
N LEU A 6 40.70 -61.17 -34.73
CA LEU A 6 40.26 -60.30 -35.85
C LEU A 6 38.85 -59.77 -35.67
N SER A 7 37.94 -60.58 -35.14
CA SER A 7 36.55 -60.15 -34.85
C SER A 7 36.46 -59.18 -33.69
N LEU A 8 37.35 -59.27 -32.68
CA LEU A 8 37.41 -58.29 -31.59
C LEU A 8 37.91 -56.91 -32.06
N PHE A 9 38.91 -56.89 -32.95
CA PHE A 9 39.39 -55.64 -33.54
C PHE A 9 38.36 -55.01 -34.51
N ALA A 10 37.62 -55.78 -35.27
CA ALA A 10 36.56 -55.29 -36.12
C ALA A 10 35.36 -54.77 -35.30
N GLY A 11 34.99 -55.41 -34.19
CA GLY A 11 33.99 -54.93 -33.26
C GLY A 11 34.39 -53.60 -32.56
N ALA A 12 35.64 -53.53 -32.10
CA ALA A 12 36.17 -52.29 -31.50
C ALA A 12 36.25 -51.14 -32.47
N ALA A 13 36.65 -51.40 -33.73
CA ALA A 13 36.70 -50.35 -34.78
C ALA A 13 35.28 -49.91 -35.19
N ALA A 14 34.30 -50.80 -35.22
CA ALA A 14 32.91 -50.44 -35.51
C ALA A 14 32.29 -49.61 -34.34
N LEU A 15 32.59 -49.97 -33.08
CA LEU A 15 32.14 -49.19 -31.93
C LEU A 15 32.78 -47.80 -31.92
N ALA A 16 34.07 -47.71 -32.19
CA ALA A 16 34.78 -46.41 -32.26
C ALA A 16 34.25 -45.51 -33.40
N ALA A 17 33.88 -46.13 -34.54
CA ALA A 17 33.27 -45.38 -35.66
C ALA A 17 31.87 -44.90 -35.32
N VAL A 18 31.03 -45.71 -34.65
CA VAL A 18 29.69 -45.31 -34.20
C VAL A 18 29.74 -44.26 -33.10
N THR A 19 30.63 -44.38 -32.10
CA THR A 19 30.80 -43.35 -31.07
C THR A 19 31.45 -42.09 -31.63
N GLY A 20 32.38 -42.16 -32.57
CA GLY A 20 32.92 -41.00 -33.24
C GLY A 20 31.90 -40.28 -34.09
N PHE A 21 31.03 -41.01 -34.81
CA PHE A 21 29.95 -40.43 -35.60
C PHE A 21 28.84 -39.83 -34.70
N ALA A 22 28.50 -40.46 -33.60
CA ALA A 22 27.57 -39.92 -32.60
C ALA A 22 28.11 -38.66 -31.92
N ALA A 23 29.41 -38.57 -31.68
CA ALA A 23 30.04 -37.39 -31.10
C ALA A 23 30.10 -36.20 -32.10
N VAL A 24 30.24 -36.49 -33.40
CA VAL A 24 30.28 -35.47 -34.47
C VAL A 24 28.88 -35.06 -34.93
N SER A 25 27.90 -35.97 -34.79
CA SER A 25 26.49 -35.75 -35.14
C SER A 25 25.63 -35.39 -33.92
N ALA A 26 26.21 -35.36 -32.71
CA ALA A 26 25.52 -34.73 -31.58
C ALA A 26 25.26 -33.27 -31.97
N PRO A 27 24.02 -32.77 -31.85
CA PRO A 27 23.80 -31.34 -31.91
C PRO A 27 24.83 -30.74 -30.94
N GLY A 28 25.68 -29.85 -31.44
CA GLY A 28 26.60 -29.15 -30.56
C GLY A 28 25.77 -28.67 -29.36
N ASP A 29 26.32 -28.84 -28.14
CA ASP A 29 25.80 -28.16 -26.96
C ASP A 29 25.62 -26.71 -27.42
N THR A 30 24.40 -26.38 -27.82
CA THR A 30 23.99 -24.99 -27.88
C THR A 30 24.18 -24.58 -26.45
N GLY A 31 25.30 -23.90 -26.21
CA GLY A 31 25.72 -23.46 -24.89
C GLY A 31 24.47 -22.92 -24.23
N ALA A 32 24.24 -23.29 -22.99
CA ALA A 32 23.15 -22.76 -22.21
C ALA A 32 23.11 -21.27 -22.54
N GLU A 33 22.17 -20.89 -23.42
CA GLU A 33 21.95 -19.48 -23.71
C GLU A 33 21.77 -18.87 -22.33
N THR A 34 22.69 -18.04 -21.94
CA THR A 34 22.55 -17.25 -20.73
C THR A 34 21.30 -16.44 -21.00
N VAL A 35 20.18 -16.87 -20.39
CA VAL A 35 18.91 -16.15 -20.47
C VAL A 35 19.24 -14.74 -20.04
N GLU A 36 19.29 -13.85 -21.01
CA GLU A 36 19.55 -12.44 -20.75
C GLU A 36 18.46 -11.98 -19.77
N PRO A 37 18.82 -11.37 -18.64
CA PRO A 37 17.81 -10.94 -17.68
C PRO A 37 16.82 -10.01 -18.37
N ALA A 38 15.53 -10.15 -18.06
CA ALA A 38 14.49 -9.30 -18.60
C ALA A 38 14.84 -7.82 -18.42
N ALA A 39 14.68 -7.04 -19.49
CA ALA A 39 14.94 -5.62 -19.44
C ALA A 39 13.92 -4.95 -18.49
N ARG A 40 14.39 -4.06 -17.62
CA ARG A 40 13.52 -3.19 -16.82
C ARG A 40 13.24 -1.92 -17.59
N LEU A 41 11.98 -1.67 -17.89
CA LEU A 41 11.53 -0.47 -18.60
C LEU A 41 10.63 0.36 -17.69
N PRO A 42 10.67 1.71 -17.80
CA PRO A 42 9.74 2.58 -17.13
C PRO A 42 8.29 2.26 -17.49
N VAL A 43 7.38 2.43 -16.52
CA VAL A 43 5.95 2.30 -16.74
C VAL A 43 5.46 3.49 -17.57
N GLU A 44 4.63 3.25 -18.57
CA GLU A 44 4.10 4.28 -19.48
C GLU A 44 2.78 4.88 -19.00
N ARG A 45 2.04 4.15 -18.13
CA ARG A 45 0.76 4.59 -17.59
C ARG A 45 0.54 4.06 -16.18
N THR A 46 0.02 4.93 -15.30
CA THR A 46 -0.34 4.61 -13.91
C THR A 46 -1.69 5.21 -13.57
N SER A 47 -2.47 4.51 -12.75
CA SER A 47 -3.73 5.01 -12.18
C SER A 47 -3.66 4.90 -10.66
N LEU A 48 -4.18 5.90 -9.95
CA LEU A 48 -4.25 5.94 -8.49
C LEU A 48 -5.66 6.32 -8.04
N LEU A 49 -6.06 5.80 -6.90
CA LEU A 49 -7.36 6.02 -6.27
C LEU A 49 -7.16 6.45 -4.83
N CYS A 50 -7.78 7.55 -4.45
CA CYS A 50 -7.82 8.05 -3.09
C CYS A 50 -9.27 7.96 -2.59
N PRO A 51 -9.54 7.40 -1.41
CA PRO A 51 -10.89 7.39 -0.85
C PRO A 51 -11.31 8.80 -0.43
N ALA A 52 -12.61 9.01 -0.22
CA ALA A 52 -13.10 10.22 0.43
C ALA A 52 -12.41 10.38 1.81
N PRO A 53 -11.83 11.56 2.11
CA PRO A 53 -10.88 11.67 3.22
C PRO A 53 -11.51 11.62 4.61
N SER A 54 -12.71 12.17 4.78
CA SER A 54 -13.39 12.23 6.08
C SER A 54 -14.86 12.61 5.92
N ALA A 55 -15.69 12.18 6.87
CA ALA A 55 -17.06 12.65 7.02
C ALA A 55 -17.19 13.77 8.09
N SER A 56 -16.09 14.39 8.50
CA SER A 56 -16.05 15.46 9.49
C SER A 56 -16.02 16.83 8.83
N ASP A 57 -16.90 17.75 9.25
CA ASP A 57 -16.86 19.16 8.83
C ASP A 57 -15.58 19.89 9.30
N LEU A 58 -14.86 19.30 10.27
CA LEU A 58 -13.62 19.85 10.81
C LEU A 58 -12.36 19.26 10.14
N ALA A 59 -12.54 18.50 9.07
CA ALA A 59 -11.43 17.88 8.35
C ALA A 59 -10.74 18.88 7.42
N GLU A 60 -9.41 18.91 7.49
CA GLU A 60 -8.55 19.62 6.55
C GLU A 60 -7.66 18.59 5.86
N THR A 61 -7.79 18.45 4.55
CA THR A 61 -7.08 17.44 3.77
C THR A 61 -6.08 18.06 2.82
N THR A 62 -4.87 17.56 2.84
CA THR A 62 -3.81 17.89 1.89
C THR A 62 -3.55 16.68 1.00
N TYR A 63 -3.57 16.89 -0.30
CA TYR A 63 -3.11 15.93 -1.31
C TYR A 63 -1.76 16.39 -1.81
N THR A 64 -0.76 15.53 -1.74
CA THR A 64 0.57 15.81 -2.28
C THR A 64 0.90 14.78 -3.36
N SER A 65 1.15 15.28 -4.56
CA SER A 65 1.50 14.48 -5.73
C SER A 65 2.98 14.65 -6.07
N PHE A 66 3.64 13.54 -6.39
CA PHE A 66 5.03 13.53 -6.78
C PHE A 66 5.32 12.39 -7.76
N THR A 67 6.15 12.67 -8.75
CA THR A 67 6.74 11.67 -9.63
C THR A 67 8.25 11.81 -9.54
N PRO A 68 9.01 10.76 -9.17
CA PRO A 68 10.46 10.82 -9.20
C PRO A 68 10.98 10.88 -10.63
N VAL A 69 12.14 11.52 -10.84
CA VAL A 69 12.81 11.50 -12.14
C VAL A 69 13.29 10.07 -12.40
N THR A 70 12.86 9.49 -13.51
CA THR A 70 13.19 8.10 -13.88
C THR A 70 13.96 8.07 -15.19
N GLU A 71 15.14 7.45 -15.19
CA GLU A 71 15.96 7.30 -16.39
C GLU A 71 15.26 6.41 -17.43
N GLY A 72 15.28 6.82 -18.67
CA GLY A 72 14.63 6.10 -19.78
C GLY A 72 13.12 6.32 -19.89
N ALA A 73 12.51 7.12 -19.03
CA ALA A 73 11.13 7.55 -19.20
C ALA A 73 10.96 8.45 -20.42
N GLU A 74 9.73 8.56 -20.95
CA GLU A 74 9.41 9.47 -22.04
C GLU A 74 9.73 10.93 -21.65
N GLU A 75 10.05 11.77 -22.64
CA GLU A 75 10.33 13.20 -22.38
C GLU A 75 9.07 14.01 -22.02
N LYS A 76 7.89 13.52 -22.41
CA LYS A 76 6.61 14.19 -22.20
C LYS A 76 5.64 13.26 -21.47
N GLY A 77 4.78 13.87 -20.69
CA GLY A 77 3.73 13.18 -19.99
C GLY A 77 2.75 14.14 -19.35
N THR A 78 1.67 13.59 -18.86
CA THR A 78 0.64 14.33 -18.11
C THR A 78 0.22 13.50 -16.91
N ALA A 79 -0.21 14.18 -15.85
CA ALA A 79 -0.93 13.54 -14.77
C ALA A 79 -2.07 14.44 -14.32
N THR A 80 -3.16 13.82 -13.88
CA THR A 80 -4.33 14.53 -13.36
C THR A 80 -4.94 13.76 -12.21
N LEU A 81 -5.46 14.48 -11.23
CA LEU A 81 -6.25 13.93 -10.12
C LEU A 81 -7.60 14.66 -10.13
N THR A 82 -8.68 13.93 -10.31
CA THR A 82 -10.05 14.46 -10.45
C THR A 82 -10.96 13.87 -9.39
N ALA A 83 -12.02 14.57 -9.02
CA ALA A 83 -13.06 14.02 -8.18
C ALA A 83 -13.69 12.77 -8.84
N ALA A 84 -13.91 11.73 -8.07
CA ALA A 84 -14.77 10.63 -8.47
C ALA A 84 -16.21 11.12 -8.58
N ALA A 85 -17.02 10.51 -9.44
CA ALA A 85 -18.43 10.85 -9.54
C ALA A 85 -19.13 10.50 -8.22
N ASP A 86 -20.01 11.38 -7.76
CA ASP A 86 -20.85 11.09 -6.59
C ASP A 86 -21.71 9.87 -6.91
N GLY A 87 -21.60 8.83 -6.11
CA GLY A 87 -22.48 7.68 -6.19
C GLY A 87 -23.91 8.14 -5.93
N ALA A 88 -24.74 8.20 -6.97
CA ALA A 88 -26.15 8.50 -6.83
C ALA A 88 -26.83 7.34 -6.09
N GLY A 89 -26.88 7.41 -4.75
CA GLY A 89 -27.45 6.29 -3.96
C GLY A 89 -27.59 6.48 -2.47
N ALA A 90 -28.07 7.62 -2.01
CA ALA A 90 -28.68 7.71 -0.67
C ALA A 90 -29.92 8.60 -0.71
N GLU A 91 -30.88 8.29 -1.58
CA GLU A 91 -32.25 8.72 -1.36
C GLU A 91 -32.90 7.86 -0.27
N ALA A 92 -32.52 8.11 0.99
CA ALA A 92 -33.30 7.67 2.13
C ALA A 92 -34.56 8.56 2.20
N GLY A 93 -35.65 8.02 1.69
CA GLY A 93 -37.03 8.34 2.01
C GLY A 93 -37.39 9.78 2.42
N LYS A 94 -37.67 10.68 1.48
CA LYS A 94 -38.62 11.75 1.71
C LYS A 94 -39.93 11.36 1.04
N GLY A 95 -40.84 10.80 1.87
CA GLY A 95 -42.24 10.65 1.51
C GLY A 95 -42.84 11.99 1.14
N GLY A 96 -43.54 12.03 0.00
CA GLY A 96 -44.16 13.19 -0.54
C GLY A 96 -45.31 13.74 0.31
N GLU A 97 -45.50 15.04 0.18
CA GLU A 97 -46.82 15.64 0.21
C GLU A 97 -46.82 16.85 -0.74
N ASP A 98 -47.72 16.74 -1.69
CA ASP A 98 -48.07 17.79 -2.66
C ASP A 98 -48.67 19.01 -1.94
N ALA A 99 -48.28 20.23 -2.33
CA ALA A 99 -49.18 21.35 -2.28
C ALA A 99 -48.73 22.44 -3.28
N GLU A 100 -49.66 22.72 -4.14
CA GLU A 100 -49.66 23.72 -5.22
C GLU A 100 -49.56 25.18 -4.75
N SER A 101 -49.06 25.99 -5.68
CA SER A 101 -49.53 27.32 -6.04
C SER A 101 -49.04 28.57 -5.27
N GLY A 102 -48.55 29.52 -6.02
CA GLY A 102 -48.62 30.96 -5.69
C GLY A 102 -47.52 31.80 -6.31
N LYS A 103 -47.87 32.43 -7.39
CA LYS A 103 -47.15 33.48 -8.15
C LYS A 103 -46.94 34.75 -7.36
N ASP A 104 -45.97 35.52 -7.85
CA ASP A 104 -45.82 36.97 -7.97
C ASP A 104 -44.99 37.72 -6.92
N GLY A 105 -44.06 38.50 -7.44
CA GLY A 105 -43.59 39.73 -6.77
C GLY A 105 -42.11 40.07 -6.97
N GLU A 106 -41.88 40.96 -7.87
CA GLU A 106 -40.65 41.65 -8.29
C GLU A 106 -39.89 42.37 -7.15
N ASP A 107 -38.62 42.63 -7.50
CA ASP A 107 -37.78 43.80 -7.24
C ASP A 107 -36.69 43.80 -6.16
N ALA A 108 -35.50 43.79 -6.72
CA ALA A 108 -34.41 44.76 -6.63
C ALA A 108 -33.45 44.82 -5.42
N LYS A 109 -32.20 44.66 -5.78
CA LYS A 109 -30.99 45.46 -5.50
C LYS A 109 -30.03 45.08 -4.39
N ASP A 110 -28.82 44.83 -4.93
CA ASP A 110 -27.49 45.24 -4.49
C ASP A 110 -26.97 44.87 -3.08
N GLY A 111 -25.90 44.12 -3.07
CA GLY A 111 -25.02 43.96 -1.91
C GLY A 111 -23.89 42.95 -2.16
N GLU A 112 -22.82 43.44 -2.71
CA GLU A 112 -21.40 43.04 -2.62
C GLU A 112 -20.99 41.60 -2.27
N GLU A 113 -20.22 41.08 -3.19
CA GLU A 113 -19.14 40.11 -3.21
C GLU A 113 -18.70 39.49 -1.85
N GLY A 114 -19.10 38.27 -1.64
CA GLY A 114 -18.35 37.28 -0.89
C GLY A 114 -17.91 36.21 -1.87
N LYS A 115 -16.66 36.24 -2.29
CA LYS A 115 -16.00 35.11 -2.95
C LYS A 115 -15.77 34.08 -1.91
N ASP A 116 -16.49 32.97 -1.96
CA ASP A 116 -16.02 31.69 -1.41
C ASP A 116 -16.97 30.56 -1.86
N GLY A 117 -16.41 29.44 -2.28
CA GLY A 117 -17.16 28.24 -2.63
C GLY A 117 -17.41 28.10 -4.13
N LYS A 118 -16.37 27.81 -4.89
CA LYS A 118 -16.53 27.22 -6.22
C LYS A 118 -16.99 25.78 -6.03
N ASP A 119 -18.26 25.53 -6.23
CA ASP A 119 -18.77 24.21 -6.54
C ASP A 119 -17.89 23.61 -7.65
N GLY A 120 -17.18 22.51 -7.36
CA GLY A 120 -16.36 21.80 -8.33
C GLY A 120 -17.26 21.38 -9.49
N LYS A 121 -17.03 21.90 -10.67
CA LYS A 121 -17.67 21.39 -11.87
C LYS A 121 -17.11 20.00 -12.14
N ASP A 122 -17.99 19.04 -12.37
CA ASP A 122 -17.63 17.68 -12.80
C ASP A 122 -16.53 17.74 -13.88
N GLY A 123 -15.38 17.08 -13.60
CA GLY A 123 -14.26 16.97 -14.55
C GLY A 123 -13.16 18.03 -14.43
N GLU A 124 -13.25 19.03 -13.53
CA GLU A 124 -12.10 19.93 -13.29
C GLU A 124 -11.07 19.24 -12.39
N PRO A 125 -9.77 19.19 -12.77
CA PRO A 125 -8.74 18.54 -11.95
C PRO A 125 -8.59 19.22 -10.58
N VAL A 126 -8.66 18.42 -9.50
CA VAL A 126 -8.36 18.85 -8.13
C VAL A 126 -6.87 19.18 -8.00
N LEU A 127 -6.03 18.39 -8.68
CA LEU A 127 -4.58 18.58 -8.69
C LEU A 127 -4.01 18.26 -10.08
N ARG A 128 -3.11 19.14 -10.54
CA ARG A 128 -2.29 18.89 -11.73
C ARG A 128 -0.83 18.82 -11.29
N PRO A 129 -0.21 17.64 -11.31
CA PRO A 129 1.21 17.50 -10.98
C PRO A 129 2.10 18.40 -11.84
N GLY A 130 3.17 18.88 -11.23
CA GLY A 130 4.24 19.60 -11.92
C GLY A 130 5.16 18.65 -12.67
N ALA A 131 6.32 19.16 -13.10
CA ALA A 131 7.34 18.30 -13.73
C ALA A 131 7.83 17.22 -12.76
N PRO A 132 8.25 16.02 -13.25
CA PRO A 132 8.91 15.02 -12.44
C PRO A 132 10.06 15.60 -11.61
N GLY A 133 10.19 15.16 -10.37
CA GLY A 133 11.15 15.67 -9.39
C GLY A 133 10.67 16.83 -8.52
N THR A 134 9.45 17.36 -8.76
CA THR A 134 8.88 18.47 -7.98
C THR A 134 7.51 18.08 -7.43
N PRO A 135 7.31 18.04 -6.11
CA PRO A 135 6.00 17.76 -5.52
C PRO A 135 5.06 18.96 -5.69
N VAL A 136 3.76 18.68 -5.77
CA VAL A 136 2.69 19.69 -5.84
C VAL A 136 1.61 19.31 -4.84
N THR A 137 1.03 20.30 -4.18
CA THR A 137 -0.04 20.12 -3.20
C THR A 137 -1.36 20.73 -3.67
N GLY A 138 -2.46 20.10 -3.25
CA GLY A 138 -3.81 20.61 -3.32
C GLY A 138 -4.52 20.35 -2.00
N THR A 139 -5.55 21.11 -1.68
CA THR A 139 -6.28 21.01 -0.42
C THR A 139 -7.78 20.85 -0.65
N ALA A 140 -8.43 20.16 0.28
CA ALA A 140 -9.88 20.08 0.42
C ALA A 140 -10.25 20.16 1.89
N SER A 141 -11.44 20.62 2.22
CA SER A 141 -11.91 20.74 3.60
C SER A 141 -13.35 20.29 3.75
N GLY A 142 -13.70 19.86 4.96
CA GLY A 142 -15.05 19.46 5.33
C GLY A 142 -15.42 18.04 4.92
N ALA A 143 -16.67 17.68 5.21
CA ALA A 143 -17.24 16.36 5.01
C ALA A 143 -17.52 16.00 3.54
N ASP A 144 -17.68 17.01 2.70
CA ASP A 144 -18.07 16.84 1.29
C ASP A 144 -16.86 16.64 0.33
N ALA A 145 -15.64 16.49 0.88
CA ALA A 145 -14.46 16.24 0.07
C ALA A 145 -14.56 14.86 -0.62
N PRO A 146 -14.57 14.81 -1.97
CA PRO A 146 -14.85 13.58 -2.70
C PRO A 146 -13.67 12.59 -2.67
N ALA A 147 -13.94 11.32 -2.99
CA ALA A 147 -12.92 10.40 -3.43
C ALA A 147 -12.27 10.91 -4.73
N LEU A 148 -11.01 10.55 -4.97
CA LEU A 148 -10.30 11.02 -6.16
C LEU A 148 -9.83 9.85 -7.03
N THR A 149 -9.89 10.06 -8.34
CA THR A 149 -9.32 9.17 -9.35
C THR A 149 -8.20 9.91 -10.09
N GLY A 150 -7.09 9.23 -10.29
CA GLY A 150 -5.93 9.83 -10.93
C GLY A 150 -5.38 8.96 -12.05
N THR A 151 -4.84 9.62 -13.08
CA THR A 151 -4.10 8.97 -14.16
C THR A 151 -2.84 9.74 -14.48
N ALA A 152 -1.76 9.02 -14.73
CA ALA A 152 -0.49 9.57 -15.19
C ALA A 152 0.01 8.79 -16.40
N GLU A 153 0.60 9.49 -17.36
CA GLU A 153 1.13 8.95 -18.61
C GLU A 153 2.51 9.52 -18.93
N GLY A 154 3.29 8.78 -19.71
CA GLY A 154 4.62 9.19 -20.16
C GLY A 154 5.56 9.49 -19.00
N SER A 155 6.23 10.63 -19.00
CA SER A 155 7.22 11.02 -17.97
C SER A 155 6.65 11.11 -16.55
N HIS A 156 5.34 11.20 -16.39
CA HIS A 156 4.69 11.30 -15.09
C HIS A 156 4.24 9.94 -14.52
N ALA A 157 4.25 8.86 -15.31
CA ALA A 157 3.77 7.56 -14.87
C ALA A 157 4.75 6.79 -13.96
N PRO A 158 6.09 6.79 -14.19
CA PRO A 158 7.00 5.93 -13.44
C PRO A 158 7.13 6.34 -11.97
N GLY A 159 6.52 5.58 -11.06
CA GLY A 159 6.57 5.82 -9.61
C GLY A 159 5.72 7.01 -9.15
N TRP A 160 4.73 7.42 -9.95
CA TRP A 160 3.80 8.44 -9.52
C TRP A 160 3.10 8.05 -8.22
N THR A 161 3.19 8.94 -7.23
CA THR A 161 2.66 8.75 -5.89
C THR A 161 1.82 9.95 -5.51
N VAL A 162 0.65 9.69 -4.97
CA VAL A 162 -0.22 10.71 -4.36
C VAL A 162 -0.46 10.31 -2.92
N GLN A 163 -0.21 11.22 -2.02
CA GLN A 163 -0.48 11.05 -0.60
C GLN A 163 -1.63 11.94 -0.19
N GLN A 164 -2.52 11.37 0.60
CA GLN A 164 -3.64 12.05 1.26
C GLN A 164 -3.34 12.11 2.75
N THR A 165 -3.32 13.30 3.31
CA THR A 165 -3.14 13.55 4.74
C THR A 165 -4.28 14.43 5.22
N THR A 166 -5.04 13.95 6.21
CA THR A 166 -6.21 14.64 6.75
C THR A 166 -6.00 14.91 8.23
N GLU A 167 -6.13 16.15 8.64
CA GLU A 167 -6.18 16.57 10.04
C GLU A 167 -7.63 16.77 10.46
N VAL A 168 -8.03 16.11 11.57
CA VAL A 168 -9.34 16.28 12.18
C VAL A 168 -9.14 16.81 13.58
N ALA A 169 -9.52 18.06 13.82
CA ALA A 169 -9.19 18.76 15.05
C ALA A 169 -9.92 18.20 16.30
N ALA A 170 -11.11 17.64 16.15
CA ALA A 170 -11.93 17.15 17.27
C ALA A 170 -12.99 16.13 16.84
N GLY A 171 -13.55 15.42 17.80
CA GLY A 171 -14.63 14.45 17.60
C GLY A 171 -14.12 13.02 17.40
N THR A 172 -15.03 12.14 17.00
CA THR A 172 -14.70 10.76 16.63
C THR A 172 -13.82 10.78 15.39
N GLY A 173 -12.65 10.13 15.47
CA GLY A 173 -11.68 10.14 14.38
C GLY A 173 -10.80 11.39 14.34
N ARG A 174 -10.72 12.19 15.45
CA ARG A 174 -9.70 13.23 15.58
C ARG A 174 -8.31 12.65 15.32
N GLY A 175 -7.37 13.50 14.91
CA GLY A 175 -5.97 13.13 14.71
C GLY A 175 -5.47 13.37 13.29
N LEU A 176 -4.36 12.76 12.96
CA LEU A 176 -3.70 12.83 11.66
C LEU A 176 -3.88 11.51 10.92
N LEU A 177 -4.77 11.50 9.94
CA LEU A 177 -5.08 10.33 9.12
C LEU A 177 -4.28 10.41 7.81
N GLY A 178 -3.50 9.38 7.52
CA GLY A 178 -2.64 9.40 6.33
C GLY A 178 -2.69 8.11 5.52
N LEU A 179 -2.76 8.24 4.21
CA LEU A 179 -2.60 7.11 3.30
C LEU A 179 -1.91 7.53 2.00
N ASN A 180 -1.30 6.55 1.34
CA ASN A 180 -0.93 6.67 -0.06
C ASN A 180 -2.10 6.20 -0.92
N CYS A 181 -2.48 6.99 -1.93
CA CYS A 181 -3.47 6.56 -2.91
C CYS A 181 -2.94 5.33 -3.66
N THR A 182 -3.79 4.35 -3.89
CA THR A 182 -3.39 3.03 -4.38
C THR A 182 -3.77 2.82 -5.84
N ALA A 183 -3.01 1.98 -6.52
CA ALA A 183 -3.42 1.46 -7.82
C ALA A 183 -4.70 0.60 -7.66
N PRO A 184 -5.58 0.56 -8.67
CA PRO A 184 -6.75 -0.32 -8.64
C PRO A 184 -6.33 -1.79 -8.67
N ASP A 185 -7.01 -2.61 -7.86
CA ASP A 185 -6.76 -4.04 -7.73
C ASP A 185 -8.08 -4.82 -7.63
N THR A 186 -8.00 -6.13 -7.47
CA THR A 186 -9.14 -7.06 -7.40
C THR A 186 -9.25 -7.79 -6.05
N GLU A 187 -8.27 -7.67 -5.17
CA GLU A 187 -8.25 -8.33 -3.87
C GLU A 187 -7.54 -7.46 -2.82
N PHE A 188 -8.15 -7.33 -1.63
CA PHE A 188 -7.59 -6.53 -0.55
C PHE A 188 -7.83 -7.17 0.81
N TRP A 189 -6.83 -7.09 1.69
CA TRP A 189 -6.86 -7.64 3.04
C TRP A 189 -6.58 -6.56 4.08
N PHE A 190 -7.47 -6.44 5.07
CA PHE A 190 -7.38 -5.44 6.14
C PHE A 190 -7.48 -6.11 7.52
N PRO A 191 -6.38 -6.69 8.05
CA PRO A 191 -6.36 -7.22 9.40
C PRO A 191 -6.26 -6.09 10.43
N GLY A 192 -7.25 -5.98 11.34
CA GLY A 192 -7.28 -4.97 12.40
C GLY A 192 -8.46 -4.02 12.38
N ALA A 193 -9.40 -4.23 11.49
CA ALA A 193 -10.70 -3.59 11.52
C ALA A 193 -11.52 -4.03 12.75
N SER A 194 -12.63 -3.36 13.02
CA SER A 194 -13.49 -3.62 14.18
C SER A 194 -14.96 -3.40 13.85
N THR A 195 -15.82 -4.19 14.50
CA THR A 195 -17.26 -3.98 14.53
C THR A 195 -17.77 -3.71 15.96
N ALA A 196 -16.83 -3.51 16.92
CA ALA A 196 -17.17 -3.29 18.33
C ALA A 196 -17.70 -1.87 18.57
N SER A 197 -18.54 -1.70 19.57
CA SER A 197 -18.97 -0.40 20.07
C SER A 197 -17.75 0.44 20.50
N GLY A 198 -17.74 1.74 20.19
CA GLY A 198 -16.59 2.65 20.39
C GLY A 198 -15.60 2.67 19.23
N ARG A 199 -15.84 1.85 18.19
CA ARG A 199 -15.17 1.90 16.88
C ARG A 199 -16.22 2.14 15.80
N THR A 200 -15.87 3.02 14.86
CA THR A 200 -16.68 3.31 13.68
C THR A 200 -15.79 3.12 12.46
N ASP A 201 -15.78 1.92 11.92
CA ASP A 201 -14.92 1.54 10.81
C ASP A 201 -15.72 1.48 9.50
N TYR A 202 -15.25 2.17 8.47
CA TYR A 202 -15.84 2.17 7.13
C TYR A 202 -14.89 1.51 6.12
N VAL A 203 -15.42 0.67 5.26
CA VAL A 203 -14.76 0.29 4.01
C VAL A 203 -15.13 1.33 2.95
N HIS A 204 -14.12 1.99 2.39
CA HIS A 204 -14.26 2.89 1.25
C HIS A 204 -13.82 2.17 -0.02
N LEU A 205 -14.68 2.19 -1.03
CA LEU A 205 -14.48 1.58 -2.34
C LEU A 205 -14.53 2.68 -3.40
N THR A 206 -13.59 2.70 -4.34
CA THR A 206 -13.55 3.69 -5.43
C THR A 206 -13.35 2.97 -6.76
N ASN A 207 -14.26 3.13 -7.71
CA ASN A 207 -14.23 2.50 -9.02
C ASN A 207 -13.68 3.50 -10.06
N PRO A 208 -12.53 3.23 -10.71
CA PRO A 208 -11.96 4.12 -11.72
C PRO A 208 -12.54 3.95 -13.12
N ASP A 209 -13.29 2.86 -13.35
CA ASP A 209 -13.71 2.47 -14.70
C ASP A 209 -15.10 3.04 -15.02
N ASP A 210 -15.43 3.11 -16.30
CA ASP A 210 -16.72 3.56 -16.85
C ASP A 210 -17.83 2.49 -16.80
N SER A 211 -17.54 1.33 -16.22
CA SER A 211 -18.46 0.24 -15.95
C SER A 211 -18.55 -0.04 -14.44
N ALA A 212 -19.71 -0.48 -13.98
CA ALA A 212 -19.90 -0.83 -12.57
C ALA A 212 -19.00 -2.00 -12.16
N ALA A 213 -18.39 -1.91 -10.98
CA ALA A 213 -17.69 -3.01 -10.33
C ALA A 213 -18.63 -3.75 -9.38
N VAL A 214 -18.40 -5.05 -9.20
CA VAL A 214 -19.15 -5.89 -8.25
C VAL A 214 -18.15 -6.53 -7.28
N VAL A 215 -18.41 -6.41 -5.98
CA VAL A 215 -17.47 -6.80 -4.94
C VAL A 215 -18.15 -7.54 -3.80
N ASP A 216 -17.42 -8.46 -3.17
CA ASP A 216 -17.79 -9.10 -1.91
C ASP A 216 -16.92 -8.55 -0.79
N ILE A 217 -17.54 -8.26 0.35
CA ILE A 217 -16.89 -7.86 1.59
C ILE A 217 -17.13 -8.94 2.62
N GLU A 218 -16.08 -9.67 2.94
CA GLU A 218 -16.11 -10.77 3.90
C GLU A 218 -15.41 -10.34 5.18
N LEU A 219 -16.02 -10.69 6.32
CA LEU A 219 -15.50 -10.37 7.64
C LEU A 219 -15.09 -11.64 8.37
N TYR A 220 -13.88 -11.68 8.89
CA TYR A 220 -13.33 -12.80 9.65
C TYR A 220 -12.98 -12.38 11.07
N GLY A 221 -13.65 -12.98 12.04
CA GLY A 221 -13.38 -12.76 13.46
C GLY A 221 -12.55 -13.88 14.07
N LYS A 222 -12.42 -13.84 15.40
CA LYS A 222 -11.67 -14.85 16.19
C LYS A 222 -12.23 -16.29 16.10
N ASP A 223 -13.50 -16.44 15.74
CA ASP A 223 -14.20 -17.73 15.64
C ASP A 223 -14.51 -18.12 14.18
N GLY A 224 -13.93 -17.41 13.20
CA GLY A 224 -14.12 -17.63 11.77
C GLY A 224 -14.95 -16.54 11.09
N VAL A 225 -15.59 -16.89 9.97
CA VAL A 225 -16.41 -15.98 9.15
C VAL A 225 -17.56 -15.40 9.97
N LEU A 226 -17.69 -14.07 9.95
CA LEU A 226 -18.86 -13.37 10.45
C LEU A 226 -19.91 -13.31 9.34
N LYS A 227 -21.10 -13.82 9.64
CA LYS A 227 -22.18 -13.84 8.65
C LYS A 227 -22.62 -12.42 8.30
N SER A 228 -22.63 -12.14 7.02
CA SER A 228 -23.17 -10.91 6.43
C SER A 228 -24.29 -11.28 5.45
N THR A 229 -25.32 -10.44 5.36
CA THR A 229 -26.39 -10.57 4.36
C THR A 229 -26.32 -9.49 3.30
N VAL A 230 -25.50 -8.46 3.52
CA VAL A 230 -25.39 -7.26 2.66
C VAL A 230 -23.99 -7.01 2.12
N GLY A 231 -23.01 -7.82 2.55
CA GLY A 231 -21.63 -7.71 2.07
C GLY A 231 -21.34 -8.41 0.73
N GLU A 232 -22.31 -9.19 0.20
CA GLU A 232 -22.14 -9.92 -1.06
C GLU A 232 -22.77 -9.18 -2.24
N GLY A 233 -22.03 -9.10 -3.35
CA GLY A 233 -22.52 -8.49 -4.60
C GLY A 233 -22.75 -6.99 -4.50
N VAL A 234 -22.03 -6.29 -3.65
CA VAL A 234 -22.05 -4.83 -3.55
C VAL A 234 -21.66 -4.23 -4.90
N THR A 235 -22.46 -3.32 -5.42
CA THR A 235 -22.20 -2.68 -6.71
C THR A 235 -21.62 -1.30 -6.48
N VAL A 236 -20.43 -1.05 -7.03
CA VAL A 236 -19.79 0.27 -7.03
C VAL A 236 -20.00 0.91 -8.39
N PRO A 237 -20.67 2.08 -8.47
CA PRO A 237 -21.05 2.70 -9.74
C PRO A 237 -19.82 3.10 -10.59
N PRO A 238 -20.00 3.27 -11.91
CA PRO A 238 -18.93 3.72 -12.80
C PRO A 238 -18.35 5.06 -12.37
N GLY A 239 -17.02 5.14 -12.24
CA GLY A 239 -16.31 6.36 -11.85
C GLY A 239 -16.62 6.88 -10.44
N GLY A 240 -17.39 6.13 -9.66
CA GLY A 240 -17.90 6.55 -8.35
C GLY A 240 -17.26 5.81 -7.18
N GLY A 241 -17.76 6.09 -5.98
CA GLY A 241 -17.34 5.46 -4.74
C GLY A 241 -18.51 4.99 -3.88
N GLU A 242 -18.24 4.04 -2.99
CA GLU A 242 -19.16 3.55 -1.96
C GLU A 242 -18.44 3.48 -0.62
N SER A 243 -19.14 3.83 0.45
CA SER A 243 -18.63 3.74 1.82
C SER A 243 -19.59 2.93 2.67
N LEU A 244 -19.11 1.81 3.23
CA LEU A 244 -19.93 0.89 4.00
C LEU A 244 -19.42 0.82 5.44
N LEU A 245 -20.31 1.08 6.40
CA LEU A 245 -20.04 0.94 7.82
C LEU A 245 -19.95 -0.55 8.17
N LEU A 246 -18.83 -1.03 8.70
CA LEU A 246 -18.60 -2.46 8.97
C LEU A 246 -19.60 -3.05 9.97
N SER A 247 -20.02 -2.29 10.97
CA SER A 247 -21.02 -2.74 11.94
C SER A 247 -22.43 -2.96 11.36
N THR A 248 -22.68 -2.50 10.13
CA THR A 248 -23.94 -2.80 9.41
C THR A 248 -23.86 -4.10 8.62
N LEU A 249 -22.66 -4.64 8.41
CA LEU A 249 -22.47 -5.89 7.67
C LEU A 249 -22.67 -7.13 8.53
N THR A 250 -22.63 -7.00 9.87
CA THR A 250 -22.78 -8.13 10.80
C THR A 250 -23.35 -7.65 12.13
N ASP A 251 -24.15 -8.51 12.78
CA ASP A 251 -24.67 -8.27 14.13
C ASP A 251 -23.68 -8.62 15.25
N VAL A 252 -22.48 -9.09 14.89
CA VAL A 252 -21.47 -9.56 15.86
C VAL A 252 -20.46 -8.47 16.14
N GLU A 253 -20.37 -8.02 17.39
CA GLU A 253 -19.35 -7.07 17.84
C GLU A 253 -18.02 -7.79 18.10
N GLN A 254 -16.94 -7.36 17.43
CA GLN A 254 -15.58 -7.84 17.66
C GLN A 254 -14.56 -6.71 17.50
N THR A 255 -13.52 -6.72 18.34
CA THR A 255 -12.45 -5.71 18.33
C THR A 255 -11.38 -5.97 17.27
N ASP A 256 -11.19 -7.23 16.88
CA ASP A 256 -10.19 -7.63 15.88
C ASP A 256 -10.91 -8.41 14.78
N VAL A 257 -11.03 -7.78 13.64
CA VAL A 257 -11.66 -8.35 12.45
C VAL A 257 -10.67 -8.22 11.29
N THR A 258 -10.58 -9.23 10.47
CA THR A 258 -9.96 -9.12 9.15
C THR A 258 -11.05 -8.91 8.12
N VAL A 259 -10.97 -7.82 7.36
CA VAL A 259 -11.84 -7.55 6.23
C VAL A 259 -11.14 -8.04 4.97
N HIS A 260 -11.86 -8.79 4.15
CA HIS A 260 -11.46 -9.20 2.82
C HIS A 260 -12.39 -8.57 1.80
N VAL A 261 -11.85 -7.83 0.87
CA VAL A 261 -12.58 -7.25 -0.26
C VAL A 261 -12.16 -8.00 -1.52
N ASN A 262 -13.08 -8.73 -2.11
CA ASN A 262 -12.86 -9.55 -3.31
C ASN A 262 -13.73 -9.04 -4.46
N VAL A 263 -13.10 -8.62 -5.56
CA VAL A 263 -13.80 -8.06 -6.72
C VAL A 263 -14.20 -9.16 -7.70
N ARG A 264 -15.50 -9.37 -7.85
CA ARG A 264 -16.07 -10.35 -8.80
C ARG A 264 -15.96 -9.86 -10.25
N SER A 265 -16.09 -8.54 -10.45
CA SER A 265 -16.09 -7.92 -11.78
C SER A 265 -15.58 -6.50 -11.71
N GLY A 266 -14.71 -6.10 -12.62
CA GLY A 266 -14.03 -4.80 -12.63
C GLY A 266 -12.76 -4.81 -11.78
N ARG A 267 -12.38 -3.65 -11.32
CA ARG A 267 -11.27 -3.38 -10.38
C ARG A 267 -11.60 -2.13 -9.60
N LEU A 268 -11.04 -1.96 -8.42
CA LEU A 268 -11.30 -0.78 -7.59
C LEU A 268 -10.14 -0.47 -6.65
N GLY A 269 -10.19 0.67 -5.97
CA GLY A 269 -9.39 0.96 -4.79
C GLY A 269 -10.20 0.68 -3.54
N ALA A 270 -9.56 0.13 -2.51
CA ALA A 270 -10.19 -0.09 -1.22
C ALA A 270 -9.30 0.37 -0.08
N ALA A 271 -9.90 0.95 0.96
CA ALA A 271 -9.24 1.28 2.22
C ALA A 271 -10.25 1.22 3.37
N VAL A 272 -9.78 0.96 4.58
CA VAL A 272 -10.63 1.01 5.78
C VAL A 272 -10.28 2.26 6.57
N GLN A 273 -11.26 3.12 6.81
CA GLN A 273 -11.15 4.21 7.76
C GLN A 273 -11.55 3.71 9.14
N ALA A 274 -10.64 3.74 10.08
CA ALA A 274 -10.84 3.23 11.43
C ALA A 274 -10.92 4.40 12.42
N LEU A 275 -12.11 4.67 12.95
CA LEU A 275 -12.36 5.77 13.87
C LEU A 275 -12.63 5.22 15.27
N ASP A 276 -11.89 5.69 16.27
CA ASP A 276 -11.98 5.25 17.66
C ASP A 276 -12.31 6.45 18.57
N ASP A 277 -13.30 6.31 19.43
CA ASP A 277 -13.76 7.38 20.31
C ASP A 277 -12.71 7.85 21.32
N LYS A 278 -11.73 7.00 21.63
CA LYS A 278 -10.70 7.26 22.66
C LYS A 278 -9.35 7.64 22.06
N THR A 279 -8.95 6.95 21.00
CA THR A 279 -7.59 7.05 20.44
C THR A 279 -7.56 7.65 19.05
N GLY A 280 -8.64 8.35 18.65
CA GLY A 280 -8.71 9.04 17.37
C GLY A 280 -8.86 8.10 16.17
N GLY A 281 -8.57 8.60 14.99
CA GLY A 281 -8.72 7.87 13.74
C GLY A 281 -7.45 7.75 12.94
N ASP A 282 -7.38 6.71 12.09
CA ASP A 282 -6.37 6.57 11.04
C ASP A 282 -6.90 5.66 9.93
N TRP A 283 -6.15 5.56 8.86
CA TRP A 283 -6.40 4.63 7.78
C TRP A 283 -5.73 3.28 8.05
N LEU A 284 -6.50 2.22 7.98
CA LEU A 284 -5.99 0.87 7.80
C LEU A 284 -5.97 0.61 6.29
N THR A 285 -4.79 0.71 5.70
CA THR A 285 -4.57 0.41 4.29
C THR A 285 -4.40 -1.09 4.07
N ALA A 286 -4.57 -1.55 2.83
CA ALA A 286 -4.43 -2.97 2.51
C ALA A 286 -3.04 -3.48 2.89
N ALA A 287 -2.99 -4.66 3.52
CA ALA A 287 -1.76 -5.38 3.74
C ALA A 287 -1.23 -5.95 2.42
N ALA A 288 0.07 -6.25 2.37
CA ALA A 288 0.63 -7.06 1.28
C ALA A 288 -0.10 -8.39 1.14
N ASP A 289 -0.03 -8.97 -0.03
CA ASP A 289 -0.62 -10.27 -0.34
C ASP A 289 -0.23 -11.35 0.69
N PRO A 290 -1.11 -12.33 0.95
CA PRO A 290 -0.84 -13.39 1.90
C PRO A 290 0.50 -14.08 1.62
N ALA A 291 1.43 -14.07 2.58
CA ALA A 291 2.76 -14.62 2.44
C ALA A 291 3.19 -15.41 3.68
N GLY A 292 4.20 -16.28 3.52
CA GLY A 292 4.74 -17.07 4.63
C GLY A 292 5.67 -16.27 5.52
N GLU A 293 6.30 -15.23 4.99
CA GLU A 293 7.18 -14.31 5.72
C GLU A 293 6.66 -12.89 5.53
N LEU A 294 6.56 -12.13 6.61
CA LEU A 294 5.99 -10.79 6.60
C LEU A 294 6.85 -9.82 7.41
N VAL A 295 6.86 -8.58 7.00
CA VAL A 295 7.46 -7.47 7.75
C VAL A 295 6.43 -6.36 7.93
N VAL A 296 6.24 -5.94 9.19
CA VAL A 296 5.45 -4.76 9.55
C VAL A 296 6.46 -3.67 9.94
N PRO A 297 6.73 -2.70 9.05
CA PRO A 297 7.83 -1.76 9.25
C PRO A 297 7.42 -0.54 10.07
N GLY A 298 8.38 0.04 10.82
CA GLY A 298 8.28 1.41 11.31
C GLY A 298 7.40 1.63 12.55
N ILE A 299 7.37 0.68 13.49
CA ILE A 299 6.72 0.89 14.79
C ILE A 299 7.48 2.00 15.55
N PRO A 300 6.80 3.10 15.95
CA PRO A 300 7.46 4.21 16.64
C PRO A 300 8.10 3.81 17.97
N ALA A 301 9.20 4.48 18.32
CA ALA A 301 9.96 4.21 19.55
C ALA A 301 9.14 4.43 20.83
N ASP A 302 8.24 5.40 20.80
CA ASP A 302 7.38 5.83 21.90
C ASP A 302 5.98 5.20 21.90
N ALA A 303 5.84 4.06 21.18
CA ALA A 303 4.63 3.27 21.20
C ALA A 303 4.33 2.76 22.63
N THR A 304 3.19 3.15 23.18
CA THR A 304 2.73 2.74 24.53
C THR A 304 1.94 1.42 24.48
N ALA A 305 1.39 1.07 23.32
CA ALA A 305 0.79 -0.24 23.07
C ALA A 305 0.94 -0.64 21.61
N VAL A 306 1.23 -1.92 21.38
CA VAL A 306 1.31 -2.54 20.05
C VAL A 306 0.46 -3.80 20.05
N ARG A 307 -0.56 -3.84 19.19
CA ARG A 307 -1.43 -5.00 19.01
C ARG A 307 -1.24 -5.57 17.61
N LEU A 308 -0.81 -6.83 17.52
CA LEU A 308 -0.60 -7.54 16.28
C LEU A 308 -1.87 -8.31 15.90
N MET A 309 -2.37 -8.12 14.69
CA MET A 309 -3.49 -8.86 14.09
C MET A 309 -2.96 -9.72 12.95
N LEU A 310 -3.39 -10.99 12.94
CA LEU A 310 -2.96 -12.01 12.00
C LEU A 310 -4.18 -12.78 11.47
N PHE A 311 -4.13 -13.15 10.20
CA PHE A 311 -5.14 -13.99 9.58
C PHE A 311 -4.52 -14.90 8.53
N THR A 312 -4.98 -16.17 8.43
CA THR A 312 -4.59 -17.07 7.34
C THR A 312 -5.81 -17.42 6.50
N PRO A 313 -5.82 -17.07 5.20
CA PRO A 313 -6.99 -17.29 4.31
C PRO A 313 -7.16 -18.73 3.87
N GLY A 314 -6.13 -19.56 4.00
CA GLY A 314 -6.15 -20.95 3.56
C GLY A 314 -6.86 -21.89 4.54
N GLY A 315 -6.84 -23.18 4.20
CA GLY A 315 -7.38 -24.25 5.05
C GLY A 315 -6.37 -24.87 6.04
N SER A 316 -5.21 -24.26 6.21
CA SER A 316 -4.13 -24.74 7.09
C SER A 316 -3.79 -23.70 8.15
N ASP A 317 -3.55 -24.16 9.37
CA ASP A 317 -3.07 -23.32 10.46
C ASP A 317 -1.62 -22.88 10.19
N ALA A 318 -1.27 -21.66 10.64
CA ALA A 318 0.08 -21.12 10.57
C ALA A 318 0.69 -20.98 11.95
N ASP A 319 1.98 -21.30 12.06
CA ASP A 319 2.79 -21.05 13.25
C ASP A 319 3.94 -20.12 12.90
N LEU A 320 3.95 -18.94 13.50
CA LEU A 320 4.90 -17.87 13.19
C LEU A 320 5.80 -17.57 14.38
N LYS A 321 7.09 -17.41 14.13
CA LYS A 321 8.01 -16.73 15.05
C LYS A 321 7.84 -15.23 14.92
N VAL A 322 7.79 -14.55 16.06
CA VAL A 322 7.69 -13.09 16.14
C VAL A 322 9.01 -12.52 16.62
N ARG A 323 9.60 -11.62 15.85
CA ARG A 323 10.80 -10.87 16.24
C ARG A 323 10.59 -9.39 15.98
N LEU A 324 11.07 -8.55 16.88
CA LEU A 324 11.18 -7.12 16.68
C LEU A 324 12.63 -6.82 16.27
N ALA A 325 12.82 -6.36 15.04
CA ALA A 325 14.08 -5.78 14.60
C ALA A 325 14.17 -4.34 15.13
N SER A 326 15.13 -4.06 16.02
CA SER A 326 15.40 -2.73 16.60
C SER A 326 16.79 -2.24 16.19
N PRO A 327 17.18 -1.00 16.46
CA PRO A 327 18.55 -0.54 16.22
C PRO A 327 19.60 -1.36 16.96
N SER A 328 19.25 -1.90 18.13
CA SER A 328 20.12 -2.75 18.96
C SER A 328 20.16 -4.20 18.53
N GLY A 329 19.40 -4.60 17.50
CA GLY A 329 19.30 -5.96 16.98
C GLY A 329 17.91 -6.56 17.13
N ALA A 330 17.80 -7.85 16.85
CA ALA A 330 16.52 -8.56 16.90
C ALA A 330 16.15 -8.96 18.34
N ILE A 331 14.96 -8.55 18.77
CA ILE A 331 14.39 -8.84 20.09
C ILE A 331 13.21 -9.80 19.90
N THR A 332 13.11 -10.83 20.74
CA THR A 332 11.93 -11.69 20.79
C THR A 332 11.00 -11.19 21.89
N PRO A 333 9.74 -10.84 21.57
CA PRO A 333 8.78 -10.40 22.58
C PRO A 333 8.51 -11.52 23.60
N ALA A 334 8.67 -11.22 24.90
CA ALA A 334 8.52 -12.23 25.94
C ALA A 334 7.07 -12.75 26.02
N GLY A 335 6.91 -14.09 26.00
CA GLY A 335 5.60 -14.73 26.00
C GLY A 335 4.89 -14.75 24.63
N HIS A 336 5.51 -14.19 23.59
CA HIS A 336 5.01 -14.17 22.22
C HIS A 336 6.09 -14.54 21.21
N GLU A 337 6.99 -15.47 21.59
CA GLU A 337 8.06 -15.99 20.74
C GLU A 337 7.52 -16.64 19.48
N THR A 338 6.37 -17.28 19.63
CA THR A 338 5.60 -17.90 18.54
C THR A 338 4.11 -17.57 18.68
N VAL A 339 3.44 -17.40 17.56
CA VAL A 339 1.98 -17.20 17.51
C VAL A 339 1.39 -18.27 16.59
N HIS A 340 0.35 -18.91 17.09
CA HIS A 340 -0.47 -19.86 16.34
C HIS A 340 -1.70 -19.12 15.75
N VAL A 341 -1.89 -19.22 14.44
CA VAL A 341 -3.01 -18.64 13.71
C VAL A 341 -3.83 -19.76 13.11
N LYS A 342 -5.07 -19.90 13.54
CA LYS A 342 -5.99 -20.90 12.98
C LYS A 342 -6.51 -20.50 11.62
N ALA A 343 -6.66 -21.49 10.75
CA ALA A 343 -7.20 -21.34 9.41
C ALA A 343 -8.56 -20.61 9.42
N GLY A 344 -8.67 -19.55 8.64
CA GLY A 344 -9.90 -18.76 8.48
C GLY A 344 -10.32 -17.97 9.73
N MET A 345 -9.42 -17.77 10.71
CA MET A 345 -9.70 -17.03 11.95
C MET A 345 -8.73 -15.89 12.14
N THR A 346 -9.23 -14.75 12.63
CA THR A 346 -8.38 -13.62 13.02
C THR A 346 -7.83 -13.84 14.42
N THR A 347 -6.52 -13.68 14.57
CA THR A 347 -5.79 -13.79 15.84
C THR A 347 -5.23 -12.43 16.22
N GLY A 348 -5.67 -11.87 17.35
CA GLY A 348 -5.12 -10.65 17.92
C GLY A 348 -4.16 -10.96 19.06
N VAL A 349 -2.97 -10.35 19.06
CA VAL A 349 -1.92 -10.53 20.07
C VAL A 349 -1.52 -9.17 20.63
N ASP A 350 -1.62 -8.99 21.94
CA ASP A 350 -1.17 -7.79 22.61
C ASP A 350 0.32 -7.90 22.96
N LEU A 351 1.16 -7.10 22.31
CA LEU A 351 2.60 -7.08 22.53
C LEU A 351 3.03 -6.02 23.57
N GLY A 352 2.09 -5.17 24.05
CA GLY A 352 2.36 -4.09 24.98
C GLY A 352 3.39 -3.09 24.45
N GLU A 353 4.24 -2.56 25.34
CA GLU A 353 5.36 -1.64 25.01
C GLU A 353 6.58 -2.40 24.45
N VAL A 354 6.39 -3.15 23.37
CA VAL A 354 7.43 -4.02 22.81
C VAL A 354 8.68 -3.26 22.34
N THR A 355 8.54 -2.00 21.95
CA THR A 355 9.62 -1.14 21.41
C THR A 355 10.62 -0.69 22.48
N ARG A 356 10.18 -0.53 23.73
CA ARG A 356 11.04 -0.12 24.87
C ARG A 356 11.88 1.12 24.59
N GLY A 357 11.33 2.10 23.87
CA GLY A 357 12.01 3.35 23.54
C GLY A 357 12.91 3.31 22.30
N GLU A 358 12.95 2.19 21.57
CA GLU A 358 13.65 2.08 20.29
C GLU A 358 12.63 1.81 19.17
N ALA A 359 12.75 2.53 18.04
CA ALA A 359 11.92 2.21 16.87
C ALA A 359 12.16 0.77 16.39
N GLY A 360 11.14 0.11 15.88
CA GLY A 360 11.28 -1.27 15.46
C GLY A 360 10.38 -1.66 14.30
N SER A 361 10.59 -2.88 13.82
CA SER A 361 9.72 -3.50 12.82
C SER A 361 9.50 -4.96 13.21
N LEU A 362 8.28 -5.45 13.11
CA LEU A 362 8.01 -6.86 13.33
C LEU A 362 8.42 -7.67 12.10
N VAL A 363 9.17 -8.72 12.34
CA VAL A 363 9.55 -9.73 11.35
C VAL A 363 8.90 -11.04 11.75
N LEU A 364 7.99 -11.51 10.91
CA LEU A 364 7.20 -12.72 11.12
C LEU A 364 7.73 -13.81 10.18
N THR A 365 8.18 -14.92 10.72
CA THR A 365 8.74 -16.02 9.93
C THR A 365 8.10 -17.35 10.33
N PRO A 366 7.88 -18.31 9.41
CA PRO A 366 7.25 -19.57 9.75
C PRO A 366 8.16 -20.40 10.67
N THR A 367 7.54 -21.15 11.59
CA THR A 367 8.27 -22.12 12.43
C THR A 367 8.52 -23.42 11.68
N SER A 368 7.56 -23.86 10.87
CA SER A 368 7.62 -25.05 10.04
C SER A 368 6.61 -24.93 8.91
N GLY A 369 7.05 -25.17 7.66
CA GLY A 369 6.18 -25.01 6.51
C GLY A 369 5.75 -23.54 6.29
N SER A 370 5.63 -23.12 5.05
CA SER A 370 5.20 -21.76 4.72
C SER A 370 3.70 -21.75 4.44
N VAL A 371 2.90 -21.26 5.40
CA VAL A 371 1.46 -21.03 5.23
C VAL A 371 1.23 -19.54 5.04
N PRO A 372 0.49 -19.12 3.99
CA PRO A 372 0.23 -17.71 3.74
C PRO A 372 -0.57 -17.07 4.88
N VAL A 373 -0.12 -15.90 5.33
CA VAL A 373 -0.73 -15.09 6.39
C VAL A 373 -0.77 -13.63 5.94
N VAL A 374 -1.76 -12.87 6.38
CA VAL A 374 -1.77 -11.41 6.34
C VAL A 374 -1.64 -10.85 7.75
N ALA A 375 -1.02 -9.70 7.88
CA ALA A 375 -0.75 -9.10 9.18
C ALA A 375 -0.85 -7.57 9.15
N ALA A 376 -1.24 -6.99 10.28
CA ALA A 376 -1.06 -5.58 10.59
C ALA A 376 -0.85 -5.38 12.08
N VAL A 377 -0.35 -4.22 12.48
CA VAL A 377 -0.36 -3.79 13.87
C VAL A 377 -1.20 -2.53 14.03
N ARG A 378 -1.87 -2.43 15.16
CA ARG A 378 -2.36 -1.16 15.71
C ARG A 378 -1.38 -0.68 16.74
N VAL A 379 -0.93 0.55 16.59
CA VAL A 379 0.01 1.21 17.49
C VAL A 379 -0.71 2.33 18.22
N VAL A 380 -0.50 2.45 19.53
CA VAL A 380 -0.99 3.59 20.32
C VAL A 380 0.20 4.36 20.87
N ARG A 381 0.13 5.68 20.81
CA ARG A 381 1.09 6.63 21.40
C ARG A 381 0.36 7.54 22.39
N GLY A 382 1.09 8.20 23.26
CA GLY A 382 0.53 9.09 24.28
C GLY A 382 -0.08 8.36 25.47
N GLU A 383 -0.58 9.12 26.44
CA GLU A 383 -1.15 8.62 27.69
C GLU A 383 -2.49 9.31 28.00
N GLY A 384 -3.35 8.61 28.76
CA GLY A 384 -4.61 9.16 29.26
C GLY A 384 -5.57 9.57 28.14
N GLY A 385 -6.02 10.83 28.13
CA GLY A 385 -6.94 11.39 27.12
C GLY A 385 -6.28 11.88 25.85
N GLU A 386 -4.94 11.87 25.79
CA GLU A 386 -4.12 12.33 24.64
C GLU A 386 -3.55 11.16 23.82
N GLN A 387 -4.16 9.98 23.98
CA GLN A 387 -3.76 8.82 23.20
C GLN A 387 -4.25 8.94 21.76
N GLU A 388 -3.38 8.56 20.82
CA GLU A 388 -3.68 8.40 19.41
C GLU A 388 -3.21 7.06 18.88
N SER A 389 -3.92 6.54 17.87
CA SER A 389 -3.61 5.26 17.26
C SER A 389 -3.38 5.38 15.76
N ALA A 390 -2.47 4.56 15.26
CA ALA A 390 -2.22 4.36 13.84
C ALA A 390 -2.20 2.87 13.49
N PHE A 391 -2.42 2.56 12.22
CA PHE A 391 -2.37 1.20 11.70
C PHE A 391 -1.20 1.03 10.73
N ILE A 392 -0.45 -0.04 10.91
CA ILE A 392 0.70 -0.36 10.05
C ILE A 392 0.49 -1.77 9.50
N PRO A 393 0.08 -1.94 8.25
CA PRO A 393 -0.01 -3.25 7.64
C PRO A 393 1.38 -3.82 7.32
N ALA A 394 1.47 -5.14 7.22
CA ALA A 394 2.61 -5.77 6.59
C ALA A 394 2.72 -5.31 5.14
N SER A 395 3.92 -5.05 4.69
CA SER A 395 4.15 -4.50 3.36
C SER A 395 5.14 -5.34 2.54
N ASP A 396 5.13 -5.12 1.25
CA ASP A 396 6.19 -5.55 0.35
C ASP A 396 7.49 -4.77 0.61
N PRO A 397 8.64 -5.29 0.20
CA PRO A 397 9.90 -4.56 0.28
C PRO A 397 9.91 -3.33 -0.65
N VAL A 398 10.82 -2.40 -0.37
CA VAL A 398 11.10 -1.22 -1.21
C VAL A 398 11.32 -1.58 -2.69
N GLY A 399 11.80 -2.79 -2.96
CA GLY A 399 12.11 -3.19 -4.33
C GLY A 399 13.23 -2.35 -4.93
N ALA A 400 12.98 -1.79 -6.11
CA ALA A 400 13.92 -0.90 -6.77
C ALA A 400 13.91 0.49 -6.12
N ARG A 401 12.73 1.02 -5.89
CA ARG A 401 12.51 2.36 -5.32
C ARG A 401 11.16 2.42 -4.62
N ALA A 402 11.10 3.13 -3.51
CA ALA A 402 9.86 3.52 -2.83
C ALA A 402 9.80 5.05 -2.70
N THR A 403 8.58 5.60 -2.66
CA THR A 403 8.36 7.04 -2.67
C THR A 403 7.35 7.46 -1.60
N ALA A 404 7.66 8.55 -0.87
CA ALA A 404 6.75 9.25 0.04
C ALA A 404 6.61 10.70 -0.41
N ALA A 405 5.41 11.09 -0.84
CA ALA A 405 5.21 12.37 -1.52
C ALA A 405 5.20 13.59 -0.58
N GLU A 406 4.70 13.45 0.65
CA GLU A 406 4.61 14.54 1.62
C GLU A 406 5.57 14.33 2.78
N ASN A 407 6.52 15.25 2.95
CA ASN A 407 7.41 15.27 4.09
C ASN A 407 7.65 16.72 4.54
N ARG A 408 7.88 16.88 5.83
CA ARG A 408 8.10 18.18 6.49
C ARG A 408 9.50 18.21 7.11
N ALA A 409 10.11 19.38 7.22
CA ALA A 409 11.43 19.53 7.85
C ALA A 409 11.45 19.07 9.31
N LYS A 410 10.30 19.17 9.99
CA LYS A 410 10.03 18.61 11.31
C LYS A 410 8.82 17.69 11.22
N GLY A 411 8.78 16.66 12.06
CA GLY A 411 7.65 15.72 12.12
C GLY A 411 7.71 14.59 11.10
N THR A 412 8.75 14.49 10.25
CA THR A 412 8.98 13.34 9.37
C THR A 412 10.07 12.44 9.96
N THR A 413 9.74 11.17 10.12
CA THR A 413 10.69 10.10 10.47
C THR A 413 10.65 9.02 9.40
N LEU A 414 11.81 8.56 8.95
CA LEU A 414 11.96 7.44 8.02
C LEU A 414 12.62 6.27 8.74
N SER A 415 11.88 5.19 8.90
CA SER A 415 12.37 3.91 9.44
C SER A 415 12.73 3.00 8.28
N VAL A 416 13.92 2.40 8.31
CA VAL A 416 14.40 1.45 7.30
C VAL A 416 14.85 0.17 7.98
N THR A 417 14.37 -0.96 7.50
CA THR A 417 14.59 -2.29 8.07
C THR A 417 15.26 -3.21 7.06
N ALA A 418 16.34 -3.87 7.47
CA ALA A 418 16.95 -4.97 6.75
C ALA A 418 16.75 -6.25 7.57
N PRO A 419 15.75 -7.11 7.26
CA PRO A 419 15.35 -8.21 8.14
C PRO A 419 16.44 -9.29 8.32
N ASP A 420 17.25 -9.58 7.29
CA ASP A 420 18.19 -10.69 7.32
C ASP A 420 19.63 -10.29 7.02
N ARG A 421 19.85 -9.51 5.98
CA ARG A 421 21.20 -9.18 5.48
C ARG A 421 21.38 -7.68 5.41
N THR A 422 22.59 -7.23 5.77
CA THR A 422 22.99 -5.83 5.64
C THR A 422 22.69 -5.32 4.24
N ALA A 423 22.09 -4.14 4.18
CA ALA A 423 21.73 -3.48 2.95
C ALA A 423 22.23 -2.04 2.93
N LYS A 424 22.49 -1.52 1.73
CA LYS A 424 22.82 -0.14 1.50
C LYS A 424 21.68 0.53 0.75
N VAL A 425 21.16 1.61 1.31
CA VAL A 425 20.06 2.39 0.73
C VAL A 425 20.50 3.83 0.47
N GLU A 426 19.97 4.39 -0.61
CA GLU A 426 20.10 5.81 -0.90
C GLU A 426 18.75 6.48 -0.65
N VAL A 427 18.76 7.58 0.09
CA VAL A 427 17.57 8.38 0.36
C VAL A 427 17.75 9.75 -0.26
N THR A 428 16.86 10.11 -1.16
CA THR A 428 16.85 11.40 -1.86
C THR A 428 15.62 12.20 -1.46
N ALA A 429 15.85 13.41 -0.96
CA ALA A 429 14.82 14.43 -0.75
C ALA A 429 14.74 15.32 -1.99
N SER A 430 13.56 15.47 -2.56
CA SER A 430 13.31 16.38 -3.70
C SER A 430 13.46 17.85 -3.28
N ALA A 431 13.43 18.76 -4.22
CA ALA A 431 13.09 20.17 -3.92
C ALA A 431 11.70 20.23 -3.25
N GLY A 432 11.44 21.28 -2.49
CA GLY A 432 10.12 21.51 -1.89
C GLY A 432 9.10 22.01 -2.91
N THR A 433 7.83 21.96 -2.56
CA THR A 433 6.70 22.47 -3.36
C THR A 433 6.86 23.93 -3.80
N GLU A 434 7.53 24.74 -3.00
CA GLU A 434 7.77 26.17 -3.25
C GLU A 434 9.26 26.49 -3.46
N GLY A 435 10.14 25.48 -3.50
CA GLY A 435 11.56 25.63 -3.77
C GLY A 435 12.48 24.94 -2.78
N GLY A 436 13.75 24.96 -3.10
CA GLY A 436 14.82 24.26 -2.38
C GLY A 436 15.72 23.50 -3.34
N THR A 437 16.76 22.87 -2.83
CA THR A 437 17.71 22.07 -3.61
C THR A 437 17.69 20.63 -3.11
N THR A 438 17.53 19.69 -4.03
CA THR A 438 17.56 18.25 -3.77
C THR A 438 18.77 17.85 -2.93
N ALA A 439 18.54 16.96 -1.96
CA ALA A 439 19.58 16.43 -1.08
C ALA A 439 19.54 14.90 -1.07
N THR A 440 20.70 14.27 -1.14
CA THR A 440 20.82 12.80 -1.15
C THR A 440 21.77 12.34 -0.06
N LYS A 441 21.43 11.24 0.60
CA LYS A 441 22.26 10.60 1.63
C LYS A 441 22.17 9.09 1.54
N THR A 442 23.31 8.42 1.71
CA THR A 442 23.37 6.96 1.70
C THR A 442 23.51 6.43 3.12
N PHE A 443 22.82 5.33 3.42
CA PHE A 443 22.84 4.65 4.70
C PHE A 443 23.17 3.18 4.54
N THR A 444 23.81 2.62 5.56
CA THR A 444 24.02 1.17 5.68
C THR A 444 23.13 0.68 6.83
N ILE A 445 22.23 -0.24 6.54
CA ILE A 445 21.32 -0.85 7.51
C ILE A 445 21.83 -2.25 7.79
N GLU A 446 22.21 -2.52 9.02
CA GLU A 446 22.70 -3.84 9.44
C GLU A 446 21.58 -4.88 9.38
N GLY A 447 21.94 -6.11 8.99
CA GLY A 447 21.00 -7.21 8.94
C GLY A 447 20.36 -7.52 10.31
N GLY A 448 19.06 -7.75 10.34
CA GLY A 448 18.28 -7.97 11.56
C GLY A 448 17.94 -6.70 12.34
N THR A 449 18.12 -5.51 11.75
CA THR A 449 17.88 -4.23 12.44
C THR A 449 16.89 -3.34 11.71
N THR A 450 16.29 -2.42 12.49
CA THR A 450 15.53 -1.26 12.00
C THR A 450 16.25 0.00 12.47
N GLN A 451 16.41 0.97 11.59
CA GLN A 451 17.02 2.27 11.92
C GLN A 451 16.12 3.41 11.48
N ASN A 452 15.91 4.37 12.39
CA ASN A 452 15.41 5.68 12.01
C ASN A 452 16.57 6.45 11.40
N VAL A 453 16.55 6.60 10.08
CA VAL A 453 17.62 7.29 9.36
C VAL A 453 17.43 8.81 9.44
N GLU A 454 18.52 9.54 9.53
CA GLU A 454 18.49 10.99 9.46
C GLU A 454 18.12 11.44 8.03
N VAL A 455 16.84 11.80 7.87
CA VAL A 455 16.29 12.19 6.56
C VAL A 455 17.04 13.41 6.02
N PRO A 456 17.56 13.37 4.78
CA PRO A 456 18.13 14.55 4.16
C PRO A 456 17.03 15.62 3.99
N VAL A 457 17.35 16.86 4.41
CA VAL A 457 16.45 18.00 4.23
C VAL A 457 16.99 18.89 3.12
N PRO A 458 16.16 19.26 2.11
CA PRO A 458 16.59 20.11 1.02
C PRO A 458 17.13 21.45 1.51
N ALA A 459 18.26 21.89 0.97
CA ALA A 459 18.81 23.20 1.31
C ALA A 459 17.89 24.31 0.81
N GLY A 460 17.51 25.25 1.70
CA GLY A 460 16.56 26.31 1.37
C GLY A 460 15.15 25.82 1.13
N LEU A 461 14.77 24.70 1.76
CA LEU A 461 13.43 24.12 1.69
C LEU A 461 12.34 25.16 1.93
N LYS A 462 11.35 25.17 1.05
CA LYS A 462 10.06 25.87 1.20
C LYS A 462 8.93 24.90 0.88
N GLY A 463 7.91 24.90 1.75
CA GLY A 463 6.80 23.96 1.64
C GLY A 463 7.19 22.52 2.04
N THR A 464 6.46 21.54 1.54
CA THR A 464 6.71 20.10 1.75
C THR A 464 7.59 19.54 0.62
N TYR A 465 8.25 18.40 0.88
CA TYR A 465 9.13 17.73 -0.09
C TYR A 465 8.81 16.24 -0.18
N ALA A 466 9.24 15.60 -1.26
CA ALA A 466 9.11 14.16 -1.43
C ALA A 466 10.42 13.44 -1.08
N LEU A 467 10.30 12.19 -0.64
CA LEU A 467 11.41 11.27 -0.41
C LEU A 467 11.34 10.10 -1.39
N THR A 468 12.48 9.70 -1.89
CA THR A 468 12.67 8.41 -2.54
C THR A 468 13.70 7.59 -1.75
N VAL A 469 13.45 6.29 -1.64
CA VAL A 469 14.33 5.30 -1.01
C VAL A 469 14.69 4.27 -2.06
N GLU A 470 15.96 4.14 -2.39
CA GLU A 470 16.44 3.20 -3.40
C GLU A 470 17.40 2.17 -2.77
N THR A 471 17.20 0.89 -3.11
CA THR A 471 18.10 -0.17 -2.67
C THR A 471 19.34 -0.21 -3.57
N VAL A 472 20.49 0.21 -3.03
CA VAL A 472 21.78 0.23 -3.77
C VAL A 472 22.40 -1.16 -3.82
N SER A 473 22.38 -1.87 -2.70
CA SER A 473 22.94 -3.23 -2.62
C SER A 473 22.49 -3.95 -1.34
N GLY A 474 22.63 -5.26 -1.30
CA GLY A 474 22.37 -6.08 -0.13
C GLY A 474 21.08 -6.90 -0.22
N GLY A 475 20.44 -7.13 0.92
CA GLY A 475 19.17 -7.86 1.02
C GLY A 475 17.95 -6.99 0.72
N PRO A 476 16.75 -7.56 0.75
CA PRO A 476 15.53 -6.76 0.71
C PRO A 476 15.49 -5.80 1.90
N VAL A 477 14.98 -4.61 1.68
CA VAL A 477 14.72 -3.62 2.72
C VAL A 477 13.25 -3.25 2.74
N TYR A 478 12.77 -2.90 3.92
CA TYR A 478 11.42 -2.40 4.14
C TYR A 478 11.53 -1.00 4.74
N ALA A 479 10.66 -0.13 4.34
CA ALA A 479 10.65 1.24 4.83
C ALA A 479 9.26 1.67 5.27
N ALA A 480 9.21 2.57 6.24
CA ALA A 480 7.99 3.25 6.64
C ALA A 480 8.29 4.71 6.98
N ARG A 481 7.36 5.58 6.62
CA ARG A 481 7.41 6.98 6.98
C ARG A 481 6.39 7.24 8.08
N THR A 482 6.82 7.85 9.18
CA THR A 482 5.95 8.43 10.19
C THR A 482 5.86 9.93 9.97
N LEU A 483 4.63 10.44 9.91
CA LEU A 483 4.34 11.86 9.93
C LEU A 483 3.66 12.19 11.26
N THR A 484 4.12 13.26 11.93
CA THR A 484 3.47 13.79 13.14
C THR A 484 2.82 15.12 12.83
N GLY A 485 1.71 15.43 13.50
CA GLY A 485 1.04 16.72 13.39
C GLY A 485 1.96 17.88 13.78
N GLU A 486 1.58 19.08 13.39
CA GLU A 486 2.35 20.30 13.68
C GLU A 486 2.14 20.83 15.11
N ASP A 487 1.04 20.45 15.74
CA ASP A 487 0.73 20.82 17.12
C ASP A 487 1.53 19.94 18.08
N GLU A 488 2.50 20.55 18.79
CA GLU A 488 3.38 19.85 19.74
C GLU A 488 2.62 19.33 20.98
N ASP A 489 1.41 19.86 21.24
CA ASP A 489 0.57 19.47 22.37
C ASP A 489 -0.32 18.25 22.06
N VAL A 490 -0.45 17.86 20.80
CA VAL A 490 -1.25 16.69 20.35
C VAL A 490 -0.34 15.65 19.73
N ALA A 491 -0.35 14.44 20.25
CA ALA A 491 0.48 13.33 19.75
C ALA A 491 0.03 12.75 18.40
N SER A 492 -0.66 13.56 17.57
CA SER A 492 -1.22 13.11 16.29
C SER A 492 -0.14 12.58 15.34
N PHE A 493 -0.37 11.41 14.78
CA PHE A 493 0.58 10.78 13.89
C PHE A 493 -0.10 9.75 12.97
N THR A 494 0.55 9.48 11.86
CA THR A 494 0.23 8.36 10.96
C THR A 494 1.51 7.68 10.50
N VAL A 495 1.44 6.38 10.22
CA VAL A 495 2.59 5.60 9.74
C VAL A 495 2.23 4.93 8.42
N GLN A 496 3.02 5.19 7.39
CA GLN A 496 2.80 4.64 6.07
C GLN A 496 3.97 3.77 5.64
N PRO A 497 3.75 2.46 5.44
CA PRO A 497 4.70 1.61 4.75
C PRO A 497 5.00 2.12 3.35
N LEU A 498 6.23 1.93 2.90
CA LEU A 498 6.72 2.38 1.60
C LEU A 498 7.17 1.16 0.77
N PRO A 499 6.24 0.47 0.08
CA PRO A 499 6.58 -0.59 -0.86
C PRO A 499 7.19 -0.03 -2.15
N ASP A 500 7.59 -0.93 -3.06
CA ASP A 500 8.04 -0.53 -4.41
C ASP A 500 7.03 0.39 -5.10
N ASP A 501 7.50 1.51 -5.63
CA ASP A 501 6.66 2.50 -6.31
C ASP A 501 6.19 2.07 -7.69
N ARG A 502 6.52 0.84 -8.10
CA ARG A 502 6.15 0.23 -9.39
C ARG A 502 6.52 1.10 -10.60
N GLY A 503 7.57 1.90 -10.47
CA GLY A 503 8.04 2.79 -11.55
C GLY A 503 8.61 2.06 -12.75
N THR A 504 8.94 0.78 -12.62
CA THR A 504 9.50 -0.04 -13.71
C THR A 504 8.83 -1.41 -13.78
N VAL A 505 8.76 -1.97 -15.00
CA VAL A 505 8.29 -3.34 -15.25
C VAL A 505 9.39 -4.18 -15.89
N SER A 506 9.42 -5.48 -15.57
CA SER A 506 10.29 -6.43 -16.23
C SER A 506 9.66 -6.90 -17.53
N VAL A 507 10.30 -6.58 -18.66
CA VAL A 507 9.84 -7.00 -19.99
C VAL A 507 10.73 -8.14 -20.47
N PRO A 508 10.20 -9.38 -20.57
CA PRO A 508 10.97 -10.49 -21.11
C PRO A 508 11.24 -10.29 -22.59
N LYS A 509 12.47 -10.64 -23.03
CA LYS A 509 12.82 -10.61 -24.44
C LYS A 509 12.03 -11.67 -25.19
N ALA A 510 11.26 -11.26 -26.19
CA ALA A 510 10.53 -12.20 -27.03
C ALA A 510 11.54 -12.87 -27.98
N GLU A 511 11.66 -14.20 -27.91
CA GLU A 511 12.44 -15.00 -28.85
C GLU A 511 11.50 -15.83 -29.73
N GLN A 512 11.82 -15.88 -31.03
CA GLN A 512 11.12 -16.77 -31.96
C GLN A 512 11.63 -18.19 -31.77
N ASN A 513 10.90 -19.02 -31.04
CA ASN A 513 11.19 -20.44 -30.92
C ASN A 513 10.29 -21.26 -31.87
N LEU A 514 10.83 -21.58 -33.04
CA LEU A 514 10.13 -22.37 -34.04
C LEU A 514 9.86 -23.83 -33.60
N SER A 515 10.49 -24.31 -32.54
CA SER A 515 10.27 -25.67 -32.03
C SER A 515 8.86 -25.86 -31.43
N VAL A 516 8.20 -24.79 -31.03
CA VAL A 516 6.79 -24.82 -30.53
C VAL A 516 5.82 -25.19 -31.64
N LEU A 517 6.20 -24.95 -32.91
CA LEU A 517 5.38 -25.29 -34.09
C LEU A 517 5.57 -26.74 -34.59
N GLN A 518 6.54 -27.46 -34.02
CA GLN A 518 6.87 -28.85 -34.39
C GLN A 518 6.43 -29.84 -33.34
N GLN A 519 5.19 -29.77 -32.83
CA GLN A 519 4.64 -30.89 -32.08
C GLN A 519 4.30 -32.02 -33.09
N PRO A 520 4.92 -33.22 -32.96
CA PRO A 520 4.52 -34.35 -33.80
C PRO A 520 3.07 -34.70 -33.48
N PRO A 521 2.29 -35.11 -34.51
CA PRO A 521 0.93 -35.61 -34.27
C PRO A 521 0.99 -36.84 -33.38
N ALA A 522 0.11 -36.86 -32.35
CA ALA A 522 -0.06 -37.97 -31.41
C ALA A 522 -0.50 -39.28 -32.10
#